data_f36100ac5fc0111a2aed58a106ee4bc5
#
_entry.id   f36100ac5fc0111a2aed58a106ee4bc5
#
_cell.length_a   1.000
_cell.length_b   1.000
_cell.length_c   1.000
_cell.angle_alpha   90.00
_cell.angle_beta   90.00
_cell.angle_gamma   90.00
#
_symmetry.space_group_name_H-M   'P 1'
#
loop_
_entity.id
_entity.type
_entity.pdbx_description
1 polymer ?
#
loop_
_entity_poly.entity_id
_entity_poly.type
_entity_poly.pdbx_seq_one_letter_code
_entity_poly.pdbx_strand_id
1 'polypeptide(L)'
;MTFNRRTLTAAVSVFASVLSMAAFAQADKDPEYTKGQALAGVCAGCHGVDGVSPIPTQPNLAGMSWQYIAKQLRHFKSGQRDNAIMKGFATTLSDADMKSLGVYFAAQKGRAIGTKDEKLAKSAERLYRAGDATRGIPACAGCHSPSGAGIPAQYPRVGGQHAEYTLAQLTAFKGGVRGGATKDDTNANGKIMMTIASRLTEGEMKALAEYTSGLKAN
;
A
#
# COMPACT_ATOMS: atom_id res chain seq x y z
N MET A 1 30.88 10.08 49.51
CA MET A 1 30.38 10.89 48.41
C MET A 1 29.47 10.02 47.56
N THR A 2 28.15 10.13 47.79
CA THR A 2 27.11 9.30 47.11
C THR A 2 26.61 10.08 45.92
N PHE A 3 26.97 9.66 44.72
CA PHE A 3 26.47 10.23 43.46
C PHE A 3 25.01 9.80 43.24
N ASN A 4 24.12 10.78 43.17
CA ASN A 4 22.68 10.58 43.07
C ASN A 4 22.30 10.19 41.60
N ARG A 5 21.92 8.92 41.41
CA ARG A 5 21.56 8.33 40.10
C ARG A 5 20.20 8.76 39.50
N ARG A 6 19.51 9.71 40.14
CA ARG A 6 18.11 10.06 39.80
C ARG A 6 17.96 11.18 38.75
N THR A 7 19.03 11.86 38.36
CA THR A 7 18.96 13.04 37.48
C THR A 7 19.23 12.74 35.99
N LEU A 8 19.69 11.53 35.61
CA LEU A 8 20.01 11.21 34.21
C LEU A 8 18.83 10.66 33.38
N THR A 9 17.78 10.14 34.03
CA THR A 9 16.65 9.50 33.32
C THR A 9 15.62 10.49 32.77
N ALA A 10 15.53 11.70 33.30
CA ALA A 10 14.56 12.70 32.84
C ALA A 10 15.02 13.43 31.56
N ALA A 11 16.31 13.58 31.34
CA ALA A 11 16.85 14.32 30.18
C ALA A 11 16.73 13.56 28.85
N VAL A 12 16.77 12.21 28.90
CA VAL A 12 16.69 11.38 27.67
C VAL A 12 15.27 11.32 27.12
N SER A 13 14.25 11.32 27.97
CA SER A 13 12.84 11.24 27.55
C SER A 13 12.33 12.52 26.89
N VAL A 14 12.86 13.69 27.25
CA VAL A 14 12.47 14.98 26.65
C VAL A 14 13.10 15.14 25.25
N PHE A 15 14.32 14.62 25.03
CA PHE A 15 14.97 14.71 23.72
C PHE A 15 14.29 13.83 22.67
N ALA A 16 13.80 12.65 23.02
CA ALA A 16 13.11 11.75 22.10
C ALA A 16 11.74 12.30 21.63
N SER A 17 11.02 13.01 22.52
CA SER A 17 9.72 13.61 22.18
C SER A 17 9.86 14.84 21.28
N VAL A 18 10.91 15.61 21.40
CA VAL A 18 11.15 16.79 20.57
C VAL A 18 11.59 16.42 19.15
N LEU A 19 12.37 15.33 18.99
CA LEU A 19 12.73 14.83 17.64
C LEU A 19 11.50 14.30 16.86
N SER A 20 10.56 13.66 17.54
CA SER A 20 9.33 13.14 16.89
C SER A 20 8.41 14.27 16.40
N MET A 21 8.29 15.36 17.13
CA MET A 21 7.50 16.53 16.71
C MET A 21 8.14 17.28 15.55
N ALA A 22 9.48 17.36 15.49
CA ALA A 22 10.20 18.01 14.39
C ALA A 22 10.04 17.27 13.05
N ALA A 23 9.90 15.95 13.06
CA ALA A 23 9.71 15.15 11.85
C ALA A 23 8.32 15.38 11.21
N PHE A 24 7.28 15.59 12.01
CA PHE A 24 5.94 15.92 11.49
C PHE A 24 5.85 17.36 10.96
N ALA A 25 6.50 18.33 11.61
CA ALA A 25 6.53 19.71 11.18
C ALA A 25 7.37 19.93 9.88
N GLN A 26 8.23 18.98 9.54
CA GLN A 26 9.06 19.04 8.33
C GLN A 26 8.27 18.56 7.09
N ALA A 27 7.33 17.64 7.26
CA ALA A 27 6.50 17.13 6.15
C ALA A 27 5.60 18.22 5.54
N ASP A 28 5.06 19.13 6.36
CA ASP A 28 4.21 20.24 5.91
C ASP A 28 4.99 21.33 5.13
N LYS A 29 6.32 21.28 5.13
CA LYS A 29 7.20 22.23 4.43
C LYS A 29 7.87 21.64 3.18
N ASP A 30 7.67 20.34 2.91
CA ASP A 30 8.19 19.71 1.69
C ASP A 30 7.42 20.25 0.48
N PRO A 31 8.10 20.90 -0.50
CA PRO A 31 7.45 21.38 -1.71
C PRO A 31 6.71 20.29 -2.49
N GLU A 32 7.22 19.05 -2.46
CA GLU A 32 6.59 17.91 -3.09
C GLU A 32 5.27 17.54 -2.39
N TYR A 33 5.24 17.58 -1.05
CA TYR A 33 4.02 17.35 -0.27
C TYR A 33 2.95 18.41 -0.58
N THR A 34 3.33 19.69 -0.51
CA THR A 34 2.41 20.82 -0.76
C THR A 34 1.83 20.76 -2.17
N LYS A 35 2.66 20.48 -3.16
CA LYS A 35 2.22 20.28 -4.55
C LYS A 35 1.29 19.08 -4.67
N GLY A 36 1.64 17.95 -4.05
CA GLY A 36 0.83 16.74 -4.03
C GLY A 36 -0.53 16.98 -3.39
N GLN A 37 -0.59 17.72 -2.29
CA GLN A 37 -1.83 18.10 -1.62
C GLN A 37 -2.76 18.92 -2.54
N ALA A 38 -2.21 19.90 -3.24
CA ALA A 38 -2.98 20.71 -4.20
C ALA A 38 -3.55 19.85 -5.34
N LEU A 39 -2.78 18.89 -5.85
CA LEU A 39 -3.21 17.99 -6.92
C LEU A 39 -4.20 16.92 -6.44
N ALA A 40 -4.18 16.52 -5.17
CA ALA A 40 -4.98 15.41 -4.65
C ALA A 40 -6.50 15.70 -4.61
N GLY A 41 -6.91 16.96 -4.73
CA GLY A 41 -8.32 17.36 -4.68
C GLY A 41 -9.20 16.59 -5.67
N VAL A 42 -8.74 16.37 -6.89
CA VAL A 42 -9.50 15.63 -7.91
C VAL A 42 -9.56 14.11 -7.64
N CYS A 43 -8.69 13.60 -6.78
CA CYS A 43 -8.64 12.18 -6.41
C CYS A 43 -9.60 11.85 -5.25
N ALA A 44 -9.97 12.89 -4.45
CA ALA A 44 -10.67 12.75 -3.18
C ALA A 44 -12.06 12.11 -3.31
N GLY A 45 -12.76 12.33 -4.42
CA GLY A 45 -14.10 11.78 -4.64
C GLY A 45 -14.15 10.24 -4.61
N CYS A 46 -13.07 9.57 -5.03
CA CYS A 46 -12.98 8.12 -5.05
C CYS A 46 -12.06 7.56 -3.95
N HIS A 47 -10.95 8.27 -3.64
CA HIS A 47 -9.92 7.77 -2.74
C HIS A 47 -9.97 8.39 -1.34
N GLY A 48 -10.91 9.32 -1.07
CA GLY A 48 -10.98 10.09 0.17
C GLY A 48 -9.96 11.23 0.21
N VAL A 49 -10.28 12.28 0.98
CA VAL A 49 -9.41 13.47 1.10
C VAL A 49 -8.06 13.16 1.73
N ASP A 50 -8.03 12.17 2.62
CA ASP A 50 -6.84 11.65 3.32
C ASP A 50 -6.28 10.37 2.68
N GLY A 51 -6.80 9.98 1.51
CA GLY A 51 -6.41 8.74 0.85
C GLY A 51 -7.02 7.47 1.50
N VAL A 52 -8.01 7.61 2.38
CA VAL A 52 -8.81 6.48 2.89
C VAL A 52 -10.14 6.48 2.16
N SER A 53 -10.28 5.57 1.22
CA SER A 53 -11.47 5.52 0.36
C SER A 53 -12.72 5.12 1.13
N PRO A 54 -13.84 5.85 0.95
CA PRO A 54 -15.14 5.42 1.44
C PRO A 54 -15.79 4.33 0.57
N ILE A 55 -15.21 4.04 -0.60
CA ILE A 55 -15.76 3.13 -1.60
C ILE A 55 -14.95 1.83 -1.61
N PRO A 56 -15.52 0.67 -1.26
CA PRO A 56 -14.78 -0.58 -1.13
C PRO A 56 -14.07 -1.08 -2.40
N THR A 57 -14.55 -0.69 -3.56
CA THR A 57 -13.93 -1.05 -4.85
C THR A 57 -12.80 -0.12 -5.26
N GLN A 58 -12.61 1.01 -4.57
CA GLN A 58 -11.54 1.97 -4.79
C GLN A 58 -10.45 1.81 -3.73
N PRO A 59 -9.15 1.86 -4.10
CA PRO A 59 -8.10 1.60 -3.12
C PRO A 59 -7.88 2.73 -2.14
N ASN A 60 -7.52 2.36 -0.92
CA ASN A 60 -6.84 3.25 0.00
C ASN A 60 -5.45 3.57 -0.53
N LEU A 61 -5.09 4.85 -0.53
CA LEU A 61 -3.79 5.37 -0.94
C LEU A 61 -2.93 5.77 0.27
N ALA A 62 -3.56 6.06 1.40
CA ALA A 62 -2.91 6.50 2.64
C ALA A 62 -1.83 5.51 3.13
N GLY A 63 -0.63 6.03 3.39
CA GLY A 63 0.51 5.22 3.82
C GLY A 63 1.09 4.29 2.77
N MET A 64 0.68 4.40 1.52
CA MET A 64 1.27 3.69 0.39
C MET A 64 2.57 4.38 -0.01
N SER A 65 3.65 3.64 -0.29
CA SER A 65 4.91 4.26 -0.71
C SER A 65 4.73 5.14 -1.95
N TRP A 66 5.37 6.31 -1.95
CA TRP A 66 5.25 7.26 -3.06
C TRP A 66 5.71 6.66 -4.40
N GLN A 67 6.74 5.84 -4.36
CA GLN A 67 7.26 5.16 -5.55
C GLN A 67 6.23 4.22 -6.16
N TYR A 68 5.48 3.50 -5.31
CA TYR A 68 4.42 2.62 -5.79
C TYR A 68 3.26 3.40 -6.40
N ILE A 69 2.82 4.49 -5.78
CA ILE A 69 1.75 5.36 -6.32
C ILE A 69 2.19 5.93 -7.67
N ALA A 70 3.37 6.55 -7.74
CA ALA A 70 3.88 7.10 -8.98
C ALA A 70 4.03 6.04 -10.09
N LYS A 71 4.50 4.83 -9.74
CA LYS A 71 4.57 3.70 -10.66
C LYS A 71 3.19 3.31 -11.18
N GLN A 72 2.18 3.21 -10.31
CA GLN A 72 0.84 2.84 -10.75
C GLN A 72 0.22 3.91 -11.66
N LEU A 73 0.42 5.19 -11.37
CA LEU A 73 -0.04 6.28 -12.24
C LEU A 73 0.62 6.20 -13.63
N ARG A 74 1.94 5.95 -13.71
CA ARG A 74 2.63 5.70 -14.98
C ARG A 74 2.06 4.49 -15.72
N HIS A 75 1.77 3.39 -15.01
CA HIS A 75 1.18 2.20 -15.62
C HIS A 75 -0.23 2.46 -16.18
N PHE A 76 -1.06 3.25 -15.49
CA PHE A 76 -2.35 3.66 -16.04
C PHE A 76 -2.17 4.57 -17.27
N LYS A 77 -1.26 5.54 -17.21
CA LYS A 77 -0.97 6.45 -18.34
C LYS A 77 -0.50 5.70 -19.58
N SER A 78 0.40 4.73 -19.42
CA SER A 78 0.97 3.93 -20.53
C SER A 78 0.05 2.79 -20.98
N GLY A 79 -1.01 2.46 -20.23
CA GLY A 79 -1.87 1.30 -20.52
C GLY A 79 -1.32 -0.04 -20.01
N GLN A 80 -0.19 -0.05 -19.30
CA GLN A 80 0.34 -1.27 -18.64
C GLN A 80 -0.59 -1.79 -17.53
N ARG A 81 -1.43 -0.92 -17.01
CA ARG A 81 -2.52 -1.26 -16.11
C ARG A 81 -3.79 -0.67 -16.66
N ASP A 82 -4.71 -1.55 -17.04
CA ASP A 82 -5.96 -1.11 -17.63
C ASP A 82 -6.96 -0.65 -16.56
N ASN A 83 -7.43 0.56 -16.71
CA ASN A 83 -8.59 1.16 -16.06
C ASN A 83 -8.88 2.49 -16.74
N ALA A 84 -9.99 2.60 -17.45
CA ALA A 84 -10.33 3.78 -18.25
C ALA A 84 -10.41 5.07 -17.42
N ILE A 85 -10.97 5.00 -16.19
CA ILE A 85 -11.11 6.16 -15.29
C ILE A 85 -9.72 6.64 -14.86
N MET A 86 -8.89 5.72 -14.33
CA MET A 86 -7.54 6.07 -13.86
C MET A 86 -6.62 6.50 -15.00
N LYS A 87 -6.79 5.94 -16.20
CA LYS A 87 -6.06 6.38 -17.41
C LYS A 87 -6.39 7.83 -17.75
N GLY A 88 -7.68 8.20 -17.69
CA GLY A 88 -8.12 9.57 -17.90
C GLY A 88 -7.39 10.57 -16.99
N PHE A 89 -7.36 10.30 -15.69
CA PHE A 89 -6.64 11.15 -14.73
C PHE A 89 -5.12 11.12 -14.94
N ALA A 90 -4.53 9.94 -15.12
CA ALA A 90 -3.09 9.78 -15.22
C ALA A 90 -2.51 10.41 -16.49
N THR A 91 -3.28 10.51 -17.58
CA THR A 91 -2.82 11.04 -18.86
C THR A 91 -2.39 12.51 -18.75
N THR A 92 -3.05 13.29 -17.91
CA THR A 92 -2.77 14.73 -17.71
C THR A 92 -1.60 15.00 -16.77
N LEU A 93 -1.14 13.99 -16.00
CA LEU A 93 -0.09 14.15 -15.01
C LEU A 93 1.32 14.03 -15.64
N SER A 94 2.22 14.91 -15.22
CA SER A 94 3.65 14.74 -15.44
C SER A 94 4.24 13.74 -14.44
N ASP A 95 5.46 13.23 -14.68
CA ASP A 95 6.15 12.37 -13.73
C ASP A 95 6.42 13.08 -12.38
N ALA A 96 6.66 14.38 -12.41
CA ALA A 96 6.79 15.18 -11.21
C ALA A 96 5.46 15.25 -10.42
N ASP A 97 4.32 15.43 -11.10
CA ASP A 97 3.01 15.42 -10.44
C ASP A 97 2.69 14.06 -9.82
N MET A 98 3.01 12.97 -10.52
CA MET A 98 2.85 11.60 -10.01
C MET A 98 3.69 11.35 -8.76
N LYS A 99 4.92 11.89 -8.72
CA LYS A 99 5.78 11.85 -7.53
C LYS A 99 5.19 12.65 -6.39
N SER A 100 4.78 13.89 -6.63
CA SER A 100 4.20 14.77 -5.60
C SER A 100 2.92 14.19 -5.01
N LEU A 101 2.01 13.66 -5.84
CA LEU A 101 0.83 12.92 -5.37
C LEU A 101 1.22 11.71 -4.51
N GLY A 102 2.25 10.97 -4.93
CA GLY A 102 2.77 9.86 -4.17
C GLY A 102 3.29 10.28 -2.79
N VAL A 103 4.05 11.38 -2.71
CA VAL A 103 4.59 11.94 -1.46
C VAL A 103 3.45 12.36 -0.53
N TYR A 104 2.44 13.04 -1.04
CA TYR A 104 1.28 13.45 -0.27
C TYR A 104 0.55 12.25 0.36
N PHE A 105 0.16 11.25 -0.44
CA PHE A 105 -0.57 10.09 0.07
C PHE A 105 0.29 9.16 0.95
N ALA A 106 1.59 9.09 0.72
CA ALA A 106 2.51 8.34 1.56
C ALA A 106 2.59 8.91 3.00
N ALA A 107 2.45 10.23 3.14
CA ALA A 107 2.45 10.91 4.43
C ALA A 107 1.10 10.78 5.17
N GLN A 108 0.03 10.37 4.49
CA GLN A 108 -1.27 10.19 5.14
C GLN A 108 -1.28 8.96 6.03
N LYS A 109 -2.03 9.04 7.13
CA LYS A 109 -2.15 7.92 8.07
C LYS A 109 -3.11 6.86 7.53
N GLY A 110 -2.57 5.72 7.10
CA GLY A 110 -3.38 4.57 6.72
C GLY A 110 -4.15 4.00 7.92
N ARG A 111 -5.34 3.49 7.65
CA ARG A 111 -6.18 2.79 8.63
C ARG A 111 -6.39 1.34 8.21
N ALA A 112 -6.55 0.45 9.18
CA ALA A 112 -7.12 -0.86 8.91
C ALA A 112 -8.63 -0.68 8.66
N ILE A 113 -9.14 -1.24 7.57
CA ILE A 113 -10.58 -1.23 7.28
C ILE A 113 -11.29 -2.23 8.21
N GLY A 114 -10.58 -3.29 8.59
CA GLY A 114 -11.13 -4.42 9.32
C GLY A 114 -11.62 -5.52 8.37
N THR A 115 -11.77 -6.71 8.90
CA THR A 115 -12.37 -7.83 8.18
C THR A 115 -13.89 -7.87 8.40
N LYS A 116 -14.64 -8.25 7.38
CA LYS A 116 -16.09 -8.47 7.48
C LYS A 116 -16.43 -9.91 7.82
N ASP A 117 -15.54 -10.84 7.53
CA ASP A 117 -15.68 -12.27 7.82
C ASP A 117 -14.41 -12.80 8.50
N GLU A 118 -14.42 -12.80 9.84
CA GLU A 118 -13.28 -13.23 10.64
C GLU A 118 -12.93 -14.71 10.42
N LYS A 119 -13.93 -15.56 10.21
CA LYS A 119 -13.71 -16.99 9.97
C LYS A 119 -12.99 -17.20 8.64
N LEU A 120 -13.45 -16.50 7.60
CA LEU A 120 -12.80 -16.54 6.28
C LEU A 120 -11.40 -15.96 6.34
N ALA A 121 -11.21 -14.80 6.99
CA ALA A 121 -9.89 -14.19 7.19
C ALA A 121 -8.93 -15.16 7.90
N LYS A 122 -9.36 -15.77 9.01
CA LYS A 122 -8.55 -16.74 9.77
C LYS A 122 -8.10 -17.92 8.92
N SER A 123 -8.91 -18.38 7.98
CA SER A 123 -8.54 -19.48 7.09
C SER A 123 -7.35 -19.18 6.19
N ALA A 124 -7.10 -17.90 5.87
CA ALA A 124 -5.97 -17.47 5.04
C ALA A 124 -4.68 -17.17 5.83
N GLU A 125 -4.73 -17.10 7.15
CA GLU A 125 -3.57 -16.70 7.96
C GLU A 125 -2.32 -17.55 7.67
N ARG A 126 -2.48 -18.88 7.66
CA ARG A 126 -1.36 -19.79 7.37
C ARG A 126 -0.80 -19.53 5.97
N LEU A 127 -1.66 -19.39 4.97
CA LEU A 127 -1.24 -19.14 3.59
C LEU A 127 -0.51 -17.80 3.46
N TYR A 128 -1.00 -16.75 4.11
CA TYR A 128 -0.34 -15.45 4.12
C TYR A 128 1.05 -15.50 4.79
N ARG A 129 1.15 -16.17 5.95
CA ARG A 129 2.37 -16.17 6.78
C ARG A 129 3.42 -17.18 6.35
N ALA A 130 3.00 -18.36 5.85
CA ALA A 130 3.88 -19.47 5.55
C ALA A 130 3.84 -19.92 4.08
N GLY A 131 2.84 -19.51 3.31
CA GLY A 131 2.66 -19.96 1.94
C GLY A 131 2.23 -21.44 1.84
N ASP A 132 2.42 -22.02 0.65
CA ASP A 132 2.23 -23.44 0.36
C ASP A 132 3.33 -23.90 -0.59
N ALA A 133 4.38 -24.53 -0.03
CA ALA A 133 5.53 -24.98 -0.79
C ALA A 133 5.18 -26.09 -1.80
N THR A 134 4.16 -26.91 -1.51
CA THR A 134 3.75 -28.01 -2.42
C THR A 134 3.16 -27.48 -3.72
N ARG A 135 2.53 -26.31 -3.67
CA ARG A 135 1.98 -25.61 -4.83
C ARG A 135 2.90 -24.48 -5.34
N GLY A 136 4.07 -24.32 -4.73
CA GLY A 136 5.02 -23.25 -5.05
C GLY A 136 4.45 -21.85 -4.77
N ILE A 137 3.60 -21.69 -3.75
CA ILE A 137 3.09 -20.41 -3.30
C ILE A 137 3.94 -19.89 -2.15
N PRO A 138 4.76 -18.84 -2.36
CA PRO A 138 5.57 -18.27 -1.28
C PRO A 138 4.68 -17.58 -0.24
N ALA A 139 5.21 -17.41 0.99
CA ALA A 139 4.55 -16.61 2.01
C ALA A 139 4.36 -15.16 1.53
N CYS A 140 3.14 -14.66 1.52
CA CYS A 140 2.84 -13.26 1.15
C CYS A 140 3.58 -12.28 2.09
N ALA A 141 3.70 -12.67 3.37
CA ALA A 141 4.41 -11.91 4.41
C ALA A 141 5.89 -11.68 4.09
N GLY A 142 6.53 -12.53 3.28
CA GLY A 142 7.94 -12.37 2.87
C GLY A 142 8.19 -11.11 2.04
N CYS A 143 7.21 -10.70 1.23
CA CYS A 143 7.30 -9.49 0.41
C CYS A 143 6.43 -8.35 0.98
N HIS A 144 5.23 -8.66 1.47
CA HIS A 144 4.28 -7.66 1.95
C HIS A 144 4.39 -7.38 3.45
N SER A 145 5.34 -7.95 4.15
CA SER A 145 5.57 -7.97 5.60
C SER A 145 4.48 -8.70 6.40
N PRO A 146 4.77 -9.16 7.62
CA PRO A 146 3.79 -9.83 8.48
C PRO A 146 2.59 -8.97 8.84
N SER A 147 2.76 -7.64 8.91
CA SER A 147 1.69 -6.66 9.18
C SER A 147 1.00 -6.15 7.91
N GLY A 148 1.47 -6.55 6.73
CA GLY A 148 0.98 -6.01 5.47
C GLY A 148 1.49 -4.61 5.12
N ALA A 149 2.52 -4.10 5.82
CA ALA A 149 3.07 -2.77 5.58
C ALA A 149 3.82 -2.66 4.23
N GLY A 150 4.22 -3.79 3.67
CA GLY A 150 5.03 -3.86 2.47
C GLY A 150 6.51 -3.58 2.72
N ILE A 151 7.28 -3.50 1.64
CA ILE A 151 8.67 -3.05 1.64
C ILE A 151 8.73 -1.86 0.67
N PRO A 152 8.96 -0.63 1.18
CA PRO A 152 8.95 0.58 0.35
C PRO A 152 9.81 0.45 -0.89
N ALA A 153 9.32 1.06 -1.95
CA ALA A 153 9.66 1.03 -3.35
C ALA A 153 9.36 -0.30 -4.05
N GLN A 154 9.57 -1.45 -3.43
CA GLN A 154 9.48 -2.74 -4.14
C GLN A 154 8.10 -3.40 -4.02
N TYR A 155 7.60 -3.57 -2.79
CA TYR A 155 6.37 -4.30 -2.52
C TYR A 155 5.36 -3.39 -1.80
N PRO A 156 4.12 -3.27 -2.31
CA PRO A 156 3.16 -2.35 -1.74
C PRO A 156 2.63 -2.80 -0.38
N ARG A 157 2.19 -1.82 0.40
CA ARG A 157 1.31 -2.05 1.53
C ARG A 157 0.02 -2.74 1.05
N VAL A 158 -0.38 -3.81 1.74
CA VAL A 158 -1.65 -4.52 1.52
C VAL A 158 -2.51 -4.53 2.79
N GLY A 159 -1.90 -4.30 3.95
CA GLY A 159 -2.60 -4.24 5.23
C GLY A 159 -3.52 -3.02 5.31
N GLY A 160 -4.76 -3.26 5.72
CA GLY A 160 -5.80 -2.25 5.81
C GLY A 160 -6.40 -1.82 4.47
N GLN A 161 -6.15 -2.55 3.40
CA GLN A 161 -6.79 -2.33 2.11
C GLN A 161 -8.18 -2.95 2.10
N HIS A 162 -9.11 -2.39 1.32
CA HIS A 162 -10.42 -2.97 1.11
C HIS A 162 -10.34 -4.40 0.55
N ALA A 163 -11.12 -5.32 1.14
CA ALA A 163 -11.14 -6.71 0.71
C ALA A 163 -11.63 -6.84 -0.74
N GLU A 164 -12.66 -6.09 -1.11
CA GLU A 164 -13.22 -6.08 -2.47
C GLU A 164 -12.18 -5.62 -3.50
N TYR A 165 -11.43 -4.56 -3.18
CA TYR A 165 -10.35 -4.09 -4.05
C TYR A 165 -9.22 -5.13 -4.14
N THR A 166 -8.79 -5.71 -3.03
CA THR A 166 -7.72 -6.70 -3.00
C THR A 166 -8.11 -7.94 -3.80
N LEU A 167 -9.34 -8.44 -3.64
CA LEU A 167 -9.87 -9.56 -4.43
C LEU A 167 -9.85 -9.24 -5.93
N ALA A 168 -10.35 -8.06 -6.32
CA ALA A 168 -10.34 -7.64 -7.71
C ALA A 168 -8.92 -7.59 -8.29
N GLN A 169 -7.93 -7.16 -7.50
CA GLN A 169 -6.54 -7.13 -7.95
C GLN A 169 -5.93 -8.53 -8.08
N LEU A 170 -6.18 -9.43 -7.13
CA LEU A 170 -5.73 -10.82 -7.24
C LEU A 170 -6.35 -11.52 -8.45
N THR A 171 -7.63 -11.29 -8.70
CA THR A 171 -8.32 -11.79 -9.90
C THR A 171 -7.72 -11.23 -11.19
N ALA A 172 -7.42 -9.93 -11.22
CA ALA A 172 -6.79 -9.29 -12.38
C ALA A 172 -5.36 -9.83 -12.65
N PHE A 173 -4.59 -10.11 -11.60
CA PHE A 173 -3.29 -10.79 -11.73
C PHE A 173 -3.46 -12.22 -12.24
N LYS A 174 -4.40 -12.99 -11.68
CA LYS A 174 -4.68 -14.37 -12.11
C LYS A 174 -5.11 -14.44 -13.57
N GLY A 175 -5.95 -13.52 -14.01
CA GLY A 175 -6.44 -13.43 -15.39
C GLY A 175 -5.45 -12.79 -16.38
N GLY A 176 -4.25 -12.38 -15.92
CA GLY A 176 -3.25 -11.75 -16.80
C GLY A 176 -3.56 -10.31 -17.22
N VAL A 177 -4.68 -9.75 -16.74
CA VAL A 177 -5.09 -8.36 -17.06
C VAL A 177 -4.19 -7.34 -16.36
N ARG A 178 -3.57 -7.75 -15.25
CA ARG A 178 -2.63 -6.93 -14.48
C ARG A 178 -1.30 -7.66 -14.32
N GLY A 179 -0.19 -6.94 -14.48
CA GLY A 179 1.15 -7.50 -14.26
C GLY A 179 1.81 -8.09 -15.50
N GLY A 180 1.11 -8.11 -16.65
CA GLY A 180 1.65 -8.57 -17.92
C GLY A 180 2.78 -7.69 -18.46
N ALA A 181 3.55 -8.26 -19.39
CA ALA A 181 4.65 -7.60 -20.04
C ALA A 181 4.14 -6.63 -21.12
N THR A 182 4.61 -5.39 -21.08
CA THR A 182 4.74 -4.59 -22.29
C THR A 182 6.17 -4.69 -22.83
N LYS A 183 6.42 -4.23 -24.03
CA LYS A 183 7.75 -4.31 -24.69
C LYS A 183 8.89 -3.69 -23.84
N ASP A 184 8.55 -2.74 -22.96
CA ASP A 184 9.49 -2.03 -22.08
C ASP A 184 9.41 -2.50 -20.61
N ASP A 185 9.07 -3.78 -20.37
CA ASP A 185 8.67 -4.27 -19.07
C ASP A 185 9.80 -4.34 -18.04
N THR A 186 9.87 -3.29 -17.25
CA THR A 186 10.59 -3.28 -15.97
C THR A 186 9.72 -3.80 -14.82
N ASN A 187 8.49 -4.33 -15.07
CA ASN A 187 7.53 -4.72 -14.04
C ASN A 187 7.72 -6.15 -13.52
N ALA A 188 8.97 -6.50 -13.15
CA ALA A 188 9.27 -7.83 -12.62
C ALA A 188 8.32 -8.26 -11.49
N ASN A 189 7.97 -7.32 -10.57
CA ASN A 189 7.06 -7.60 -9.45
C ASN A 189 5.62 -7.89 -9.91
N GLY A 190 5.18 -7.32 -11.04
CA GLY A 190 3.88 -7.64 -11.62
C GLY A 190 3.82 -9.09 -12.10
N LYS A 191 4.87 -9.57 -12.77
CA LYS A 191 4.99 -10.97 -13.21
C LYS A 191 5.04 -11.95 -12.04
N ILE A 192 5.74 -11.59 -10.95
CA ILE A 192 5.74 -12.38 -9.72
C ILE A 192 4.31 -12.54 -9.20
N MET A 193 3.55 -11.44 -9.10
CA MET A 193 2.17 -11.49 -8.62
C MET A 193 1.24 -12.28 -9.55
N MET A 194 1.42 -12.22 -10.87
CA MET A 194 0.70 -13.07 -11.82
C MET A 194 0.98 -14.56 -11.55
N THR A 195 2.24 -14.93 -11.40
CA THR A 195 2.66 -16.31 -11.12
C THR A 195 2.09 -16.81 -9.79
N ILE A 196 2.07 -15.98 -8.77
CA ILE A 196 1.50 -16.35 -7.47
C ILE A 196 -0.03 -16.48 -7.59
N ALA A 197 -0.70 -15.49 -8.15
CA ALA A 197 -2.15 -15.44 -8.25
C ALA A 197 -2.71 -16.59 -9.13
N SER A 198 -1.98 -17.03 -10.16
CA SER A 198 -2.40 -18.15 -11.00
C SER A 198 -2.55 -19.46 -10.22
N ARG A 199 -1.85 -19.60 -9.10
CA ARG A 199 -1.86 -20.79 -8.23
C ARG A 199 -2.90 -20.72 -7.11
N LEU A 200 -3.53 -19.56 -6.90
CA LEU A 200 -4.56 -19.38 -5.89
C LEU A 200 -5.93 -19.84 -6.42
N THR A 201 -6.70 -20.46 -5.55
CA THR A 201 -8.13 -20.67 -5.79
C THR A 201 -8.92 -19.39 -5.54
N GLU A 202 -10.15 -19.29 -6.02
CA GLU A 202 -11.03 -18.15 -5.75
C GLU A 202 -11.32 -18.00 -4.25
N GLY A 203 -11.52 -19.13 -3.56
CA GLY A 203 -11.74 -19.13 -2.11
C GLY A 203 -10.54 -18.57 -1.35
N GLU A 204 -9.32 -18.95 -1.74
CA GLU A 204 -8.09 -18.42 -1.14
C GLU A 204 -7.90 -16.93 -1.42
N MET A 205 -8.22 -16.46 -2.64
CA MET A 205 -8.16 -15.03 -2.96
C MET A 205 -9.14 -14.22 -2.11
N LYS A 206 -10.37 -14.71 -1.90
CA LYS A 206 -11.36 -14.10 -1.01
C LYS A 206 -10.87 -14.07 0.43
N ALA A 207 -10.35 -15.21 0.92
CA ALA A 207 -9.84 -15.32 2.28
C ALA A 207 -8.61 -14.42 2.53
N LEU A 208 -7.68 -14.35 1.58
CA LEU A 208 -6.52 -13.45 1.65
C LEU A 208 -6.93 -11.97 1.62
N ALA A 209 -7.95 -11.63 0.84
CA ALA A 209 -8.47 -10.28 0.78
C ALA A 209 -9.06 -9.83 2.13
N GLU A 210 -9.87 -10.70 2.77
CA GLU A 210 -10.39 -10.46 4.12
C GLU A 210 -9.28 -10.41 5.18
N TYR A 211 -8.31 -11.32 5.10
CA TYR A 211 -7.20 -11.35 6.04
C TYR A 211 -6.37 -10.06 5.98
N THR A 212 -6.02 -9.62 4.77
CA THR A 212 -5.19 -8.41 4.62
C THR A 212 -5.94 -7.13 4.99
N SER A 213 -7.26 -7.08 4.83
CA SER A 213 -8.05 -5.90 5.24
C SER A 213 -8.03 -5.68 6.75
N GLY A 214 -7.91 -6.76 7.53
CA GLY A 214 -7.81 -6.72 9.00
C GLY A 214 -6.39 -6.43 9.52
N LEU A 215 -5.35 -6.54 8.69
CA LEU A 215 -3.98 -6.29 9.13
C LEU A 215 -3.73 -4.81 9.46
N LYS A 216 -3.13 -4.57 10.62
CA LYS A 216 -2.72 -3.23 11.06
C LYS A 216 -1.28 -2.99 10.59
N ALA A 217 -1.13 -2.40 9.43
CA ALA A 217 0.16 -1.99 8.89
C ALA A 217 0.54 -0.63 9.53
N ASN A 218 1.25 -0.69 10.64
CA ASN A 218 1.80 0.49 11.33
C ASN A 218 3.13 0.86 10.71
#